data_c2ba1ed6856c2ee6b266af3a4bf72fc4
#
_entry.id   c2ba1ed6856c2ee6b266af3a4bf72fc4
#
_cell.length_a   1.000
_cell.length_b   1.000
_cell.length_c   1.000
_cell.angle_alpha   90.00
_cell.angle_beta   90.00
_cell.angle_gamma   90.00
#
_symmetry.space_group_name_H-M   'P 1'
#
loop_
_entity.id
_entity.type
_entity.pdbx_description
1 polymer ?
#
loop_
_entity_poly.entity_id
_entity_poly.type
_entity_poly.pdbx_seq_one_letter_code
_entity_poly.pdbx_strand_id
1 'polypeptide(L)'
;MVSSRWRLYLLFAFISFQSLTCCDPVPTSNPGPRPSESLSRPHSGTGTATIEPVKSTETAKPPNPDDNKYFHEPGGDDLLHHYDIRFFQKIVTDEERQDTLRHLIRAYLLTFEYLGLETWIAHGTLLAWYWNAKILPWDWDLDTQVTDEGLKVLGKNYNQTFYDYDQGNGTPPRRYFLDVNSWAWQRDHGDGANIIDARFISVENGLFIDITGLSEVNPDTEPGVIMCKNDHKYRLRDMFPLRDTHFEGVKAKVPYSYVPILIEEYTELALVQTEFHDHRWDPDMRQWFRIPETQKPVEDTAQIRKRSLP
;
A
#
# COMPACT_ATOMS: atom_id res chain seq x y z
N MET A 1 4.14 4.32 -13.00
CA MET A 1 2.84 4.83 -13.51
C MET A 1 1.67 4.61 -12.56
N VAL A 2 1.86 3.99 -11.42
CA VAL A 2 0.76 3.62 -10.50
C VAL A 2 0.23 4.79 -9.67
N SER A 3 1.04 5.78 -9.30
CA SER A 3 0.57 6.83 -8.38
C SER A 3 0.00 8.09 -9.04
N SER A 4 0.22 8.34 -10.32
CA SER A 4 -0.26 9.57 -10.97
C SER A 4 -1.77 9.57 -11.30
N ARG A 5 -2.44 8.42 -11.25
CA ARG A 5 -3.87 8.31 -11.62
C ARG A 5 -4.83 8.70 -10.48
N TRP A 6 -4.44 8.59 -9.24
CA TRP A 6 -5.26 9.08 -8.13
C TRP A 6 -5.49 10.59 -8.17
N ARG A 7 -4.56 11.35 -8.75
CA ARG A 7 -4.75 12.80 -8.96
C ARG A 7 -5.85 13.14 -9.97
N LEU A 8 -6.17 12.24 -10.93
CA LEU A 8 -7.14 12.54 -11.98
C LEU A 8 -8.60 12.39 -11.53
N TYR A 9 -8.88 11.57 -10.52
CA TYR A 9 -10.24 11.37 -10.01
C TYR A 9 -10.69 12.43 -9.00
N LEU A 10 -9.77 13.19 -8.42
CA LEU A 10 -10.08 14.28 -7.47
C LEU A 10 -10.28 15.66 -8.14
N LEU A 11 -9.97 15.79 -9.44
CA LEU A 11 -10.01 17.10 -10.14
C LEU A 11 -11.37 17.53 -10.67
N PHE A 12 -12.45 16.76 -10.49
CA PHE A 12 -13.77 17.09 -11.02
C PHE A 12 -14.79 17.64 -9.99
N ALA A 13 -14.36 18.01 -8.80
CA ALA A 13 -15.22 18.64 -7.79
C ALA A 13 -14.85 20.09 -7.46
N PHE A 14 -14.31 20.88 -8.42
CA PHE A 14 -14.20 22.33 -8.26
C PHE A 14 -15.46 23.02 -8.78
N ILE A 15 -16.45 23.20 -7.91
CA ILE A 15 -17.46 24.25 -8.02
C ILE A 15 -17.17 25.24 -6.89
N SER A 16 -16.86 26.44 -7.33
CA SER A 16 -16.68 27.68 -6.62
C SER A 16 -17.34 27.81 -5.23
N PHE A 17 -16.54 28.10 -4.19
CA PHE A 17 -16.97 28.83 -3.03
C PHE A 17 -16.08 30.05 -2.83
N GLN A 18 -16.70 31.20 -2.90
CA GLN A 18 -16.10 32.51 -2.57
C GLN A 18 -15.90 32.61 -1.05
N SER A 19 -14.79 33.22 -0.72
CA SER A 19 -14.33 33.78 0.53
C SER A 19 -15.38 34.08 1.62
N LEU A 20 -15.10 33.53 2.82
CA LEU A 20 -15.42 34.20 4.08
C LEU A 20 -14.26 33.98 5.05
N THR A 21 -13.54 35.05 5.28
CA THR A 21 -12.55 35.21 6.34
C THR A 21 -13.25 35.21 7.70
N CYS A 22 -12.83 34.31 8.59
CA CYS A 22 -12.82 34.61 10.03
C CYS A 22 -11.80 33.70 10.72
N CYS A 23 -10.80 34.32 11.30
CA CYS A 23 -9.80 33.70 12.17
C CYS A 23 -10.41 33.43 13.53
N ASP A 24 -10.36 32.18 14.01
CA ASP A 24 -10.27 31.86 15.42
C ASP A 24 -9.40 30.63 15.64
N PRO A 25 -8.53 30.61 16.65
CA PRO A 25 -7.58 29.55 16.86
C PRO A 25 -8.27 28.31 17.44
N VAL A 26 -8.03 27.16 16.82
CA VAL A 26 -8.45 25.85 17.31
C VAL A 26 -7.68 25.53 18.59
N PRO A 27 -8.36 25.20 19.71
CA PRO A 27 -7.68 24.80 20.93
C PRO A 27 -7.04 23.42 20.73
N THR A 28 -5.75 23.34 20.99
CA THR A 28 -4.99 22.09 21.13
C THR A 28 -5.47 21.36 22.39
N SER A 29 -6.39 20.43 22.25
CA SER A 29 -6.71 19.46 23.28
C SER A 29 -5.99 18.16 22.99
N ASN A 30 -4.93 17.89 23.76
CA ASN A 30 -4.32 16.58 23.89
C ASN A 30 -5.40 15.56 24.31
N PRO A 31 -5.61 14.45 23.61
CA PRO A 31 -6.45 13.39 24.12
C PRO A 31 -5.68 12.70 25.25
N GLY A 32 -6.16 12.85 26.48
CA GLY A 32 -5.71 12.15 27.65
C GLY A 32 -5.87 10.62 27.50
N PRO A 33 -5.22 9.83 28.38
CA PRO A 33 -5.20 8.37 28.29
C PRO A 33 -6.63 7.82 28.44
N ARG A 34 -7.04 6.96 27.49
CA ARG A 34 -8.30 6.21 27.57
C ARG A 34 -8.33 5.29 28.79
N PRO A 35 -9.49 5.13 29.44
CA PRO A 35 -9.66 4.13 30.48
C PRO A 35 -9.43 2.72 29.91
N SER A 36 -8.75 1.90 30.67
CA SER A 36 -8.58 0.47 30.40
C SER A 36 -9.92 -0.25 30.54
N GLU A 37 -10.61 -0.53 29.44
CA GLU A 37 -11.67 -1.51 29.44
C GLU A 37 -11.04 -2.91 29.34
N SER A 38 -11.32 -3.71 30.37
CA SER A 38 -10.99 -5.12 30.45
C SER A 38 -11.84 -5.89 29.45
N LEU A 39 -11.29 -6.17 28.26
CA LEU A 39 -11.87 -7.11 27.32
C LEU A 39 -11.62 -8.53 27.83
N SER A 40 -12.72 -9.22 28.18
CA SER A 40 -12.74 -10.65 28.41
C SER A 40 -12.15 -11.39 27.20
N ARG A 41 -11.09 -12.16 27.46
CA ARG A 41 -10.40 -13.00 26.48
C ARG A 41 -11.34 -13.97 25.81
N PRO A 42 -11.42 -14.01 24.46
CA PRO A 42 -11.79 -15.24 23.77
C PRO A 42 -10.58 -16.18 23.81
N HIS A 43 -10.84 -17.46 23.97
CA HIS A 43 -9.84 -18.52 24.03
C HIS A 43 -8.89 -18.43 22.83
N SER A 44 -7.62 -18.22 23.12
CA SER A 44 -6.52 -18.12 22.17
C SER A 44 -6.15 -19.51 21.66
N GLY A 45 -6.49 -19.78 20.41
CA GLY A 45 -5.66 -20.66 19.61
C GLY A 45 -4.44 -19.86 19.18
N THR A 46 -3.33 -19.96 19.88
CA THR A 46 -2.05 -19.41 19.50
C THR A 46 -1.45 -20.28 18.41
N GLY A 47 -1.92 -20.10 17.16
CA GLY A 47 -1.15 -20.51 16.00
C GLY A 47 -0.02 -19.51 15.80
N THR A 48 1.20 -19.89 16.13
CA THR A 48 2.39 -19.12 15.81
C THR A 48 2.59 -19.24 14.29
N ALA A 49 2.39 -18.15 13.55
CA ALA A 49 2.72 -18.11 12.14
C ALA A 49 4.23 -18.31 11.99
N THR A 50 4.63 -19.39 11.29
CA THR A 50 6.03 -19.70 11.01
C THR A 50 6.33 -19.30 9.57
N ILE A 51 7.44 -18.60 9.37
CA ILE A 51 7.97 -18.24 8.05
C ILE A 51 9.28 -18.99 7.87
N GLU A 52 9.36 -19.80 6.80
CA GLU A 52 10.57 -20.53 6.45
C GLU A 52 11.08 -20.02 5.09
N PRO A 53 12.36 -19.61 4.99
CA PRO A 53 12.96 -19.21 3.73
C PRO A 53 13.34 -20.45 2.90
N VAL A 54 12.89 -20.50 1.65
CA VAL A 54 13.26 -21.53 0.69
C VAL A 54 14.06 -20.90 -0.44
N LYS A 55 15.36 -21.17 -0.51
CA LYS A 55 16.17 -20.73 -1.65
C LYS A 55 15.71 -21.42 -2.93
N SER A 56 15.30 -20.64 -3.94
CA SER A 56 14.94 -21.18 -5.24
C SER A 56 16.20 -21.59 -6.02
N THR A 57 16.13 -22.75 -6.65
CA THR A 57 17.05 -23.16 -7.71
C THR A 57 16.48 -22.90 -9.10
N GLU A 58 15.23 -22.45 -9.20
CA GLU A 58 14.62 -22.06 -10.47
C GLU A 58 14.85 -20.57 -10.70
N THR A 59 15.72 -20.27 -11.65
CA THR A 59 15.91 -18.90 -12.16
C THR A 59 14.67 -18.51 -12.95
N ALA A 60 14.00 -17.44 -12.52
CA ALA A 60 13.02 -16.76 -13.34
C ALA A 60 13.66 -16.45 -14.70
N LYS A 61 12.89 -16.62 -15.78
CA LYS A 61 13.37 -16.33 -17.14
C LYS A 61 13.91 -14.89 -17.16
N PRO A 62 15.16 -14.66 -17.62
CA PRO A 62 15.70 -13.30 -17.66
C PRO A 62 14.79 -12.40 -18.50
N PRO A 63 14.63 -11.12 -18.11
CA PRO A 63 13.86 -10.14 -18.89
C PRO A 63 14.41 -10.05 -20.32
N ASN A 64 13.54 -9.70 -21.26
CA ASN A 64 13.93 -9.48 -22.63
C ASN A 64 15.02 -8.37 -22.67
N PRO A 65 16.20 -8.58 -23.28
CA PRO A 65 17.28 -7.60 -23.31
C PRO A 65 16.88 -6.24 -23.92
N ASP A 66 15.81 -6.22 -24.72
CA ASP A 66 15.29 -5.03 -25.39
C ASP A 66 14.26 -4.26 -24.54
N ASP A 67 13.90 -4.77 -23.36
CA ASP A 67 12.91 -4.18 -22.49
C ASP A 67 13.57 -3.66 -21.21
N ASN A 68 13.63 -2.34 -21.08
CA ASN A 68 14.21 -1.70 -19.90
C ASN A 68 13.37 -1.87 -18.63
N LYS A 69 12.10 -2.32 -18.72
CA LYS A 69 11.22 -2.54 -17.59
C LYS A 69 11.50 -3.90 -16.95
N TYR A 70 11.71 -3.90 -15.62
CA TYR A 70 11.99 -5.15 -14.87
C TYR A 70 10.73 -5.91 -14.47
N PHE A 71 9.77 -5.21 -13.84
CA PHE A 71 8.50 -5.82 -13.44
C PHE A 71 7.46 -5.66 -14.56
N HIS A 72 6.87 -6.77 -14.96
CA HIS A 72 5.86 -6.81 -16.02
C HIS A 72 4.52 -7.26 -15.48
N GLU A 73 3.48 -6.59 -15.92
CA GLU A 73 2.09 -6.93 -15.72
C GLU A 73 1.54 -7.56 -17.02
N PRO A 74 0.43 -8.35 -16.95
CA PRO A 74 -0.18 -8.96 -18.15
C PRO A 74 -0.57 -7.95 -19.23
N GLY A 75 -0.82 -6.69 -18.85
CA GLY A 75 -1.26 -5.64 -19.78
C GLY A 75 -2.75 -5.73 -20.11
N GLY A 76 -3.27 -4.72 -20.82
CA GLY A 76 -4.66 -4.68 -21.23
C GLY A 76 -5.47 -3.65 -20.47
N ASP A 77 -6.20 -4.03 -19.43
CA ASP A 77 -7.01 -3.11 -18.64
C ASP A 77 -6.35 -2.72 -17.31
N ASP A 78 -6.98 -1.78 -16.59
CA ASP A 78 -6.46 -1.25 -15.33
C ASP A 78 -6.33 -2.33 -14.25
N LEU A 79 -7.17 -3.37 -14.24
CA LEU A 79 -7.11 -4.44 -13.25
C LEU A 79 -5.87 -5.32 -13.42
N LEU A 80 -5.42 -5.52 -14.66
CA LEU A 80 -4.28 -6.36 -14.97
C LEU A 80 -2.94 -5.75 -14.53
N HIS A 81 -2.90 -4.46 -14.25
CA HIS A 81 -1.72 -3.78 -13.70
C HIS A 81 -1.41 -4.16 -12.24
N HIS A 82 -2.33 -4.84 -11.55
CA HIS A 82 -2.13 -5.30 -10.17
C HIS A 82 -1.59 -6.73 -10.07
N TYR A 83 -1.20 -7.34 -11.20
CA TYR A 83 -0.69 -8.71 -11.23
C TYR A 83 0.72 -8.77 -11.82
N ASP A 84 1.58 -9.59 -11.23
CA ASP A 84 2.86 -9.95 -11.83
C ASP A 84 2.62 -11.05 -12.87
N ILE A 85 3.09 -10.83 -14.10
CA ILE A 85 2.84 -11.74 -15.23
C ILE A 85 3.35 -13.16 -15.00
N ARG A 86 4.39 -13.33 -14.19
CA ARG A 86 5.01 -14.64 -13.93
C ARG A 86 4.08 -15.59 -13.18
N PHE A 87 3.20 -15.03 -12.34
CA PHE A 87 2.30 -15.79 -11.48
C PHE A 87 0.82 -15.52 -11.77
N PHE A 88 0.52 -14.67 -12.73
CA PHE A 88 -0.85 -14.38 -13.15
C PHE A 88 -1.52 -15.60 -13.77
N GLN A 89 -2.70 -15.95 -13.30
CA GLN A 89 -3.52 -17.02 -13.85
C GLN A 89 -4.86 -16.51 -14.40
N LYS A 90 -5.53 -15.67 -13.64
CA LYS A 90 -6.82 -15.05 -13.97
C LYS A 90 -7.05 -13.83 -13.07
N ILE A 91 -7.96 -12.96 -13.44
CA ILE A 91 -8.48 -11.93 -12.53
C ILE A 91 -9.26 -12.64 -11.42
N VAL A 92 -8.91 -12.34 -10.19
CA VAL A 92 -9.56 -12.93 -9.00
C VAL A 92 -10.88 -12.22 -8.67
N THR A 93 -11.78 -12.88 -7.92
CA THR A 93 -12.99 -12.25 -7.39
C THR A 93 -12.67 -11.24 -6.30
N ASP A 94 -13.61 -10.39 -5.92
CA ASP A 94 -13.43 -9.42 -4.82
C ASP A 94 -13.09 -10.12 -3.50
N GLU A 95 -13.74 -11.25 -3.20
CA GLU A 95 -13.47 -12.03 -1.99
C GLU A 95 -12.06 -12.64 -2.03
N GLU A 96 -11.67 -13.22 -3.16
CA GLU A 96 -10.34 -13.82 -3.37
C GLU A 96 -9.25 -12.75 -3.28
N ARG A 97 -9.49 -11.55 -3.86
CA ARG A 97 -8.59 -10.40 -3.75
C ARG A 97 -8.38 -9.99 -2.30
N GLN A 98 -9.47 -9.71 -1.57
CA GLN A 98 -9.40 -9.25 -0.18
C GLN A 98 -8.70 -10.29 0.72
N ASP A 99 -8.97 -11.56 0.49
CA ASP A 99 -8.31 -12.65 1.22
C ASP A 99 -6.83 -12.71 0.88
N THR A 100 -6.48 -12.65 -0.42
CA THR A 100 -5.07 -12.65 -0.86
C THR A 100 -4.31 -11.45 -0.31
N LEU A 101 -4.80 -10.22 -0.49
CA LEU A 101 -4.12 -9.01 -0.04
C LEU A 101 -3.93 -8.99 1.48
N ARG A 102 -4.92 -9.45 2.25
CA ARG A 102 -4.80 -9.58 3.71
C ARG A 102 -3.66 -10.52 4.11
N HIS A 103 -3.57 -11.68 3.50
CA HIS A 103 -2.52 -12.64 3.83
C HIS A 103 -1.16 -12.22 3.28
N LEU A 104 -1.14 -11.56 2.14
CA LEU A 104 0.06 -11.02 1.51
C LEU A 104 0.74 -9.97 2.40
N ILE A 105 -0.02 -8.96 2.89
CA ILE A 105 0.57 -7.94 3.77
C ILE A 105 0.98 -8.50 5.13
N ARG A 106 0.22 -9.45 5.69
CA ARG A 106 0.59 -10.12 6.94
C ARG A 106 1.90 -10.91 6.78
N ALA A 107 2.00 -11.69 5.71
CA ALA A 107 3.22 -12.45 5.40
C ALA A 107 4.41 -11.52 5.19
N TYR A 108 4.22 -10.42 4.45
CA TYR A 108 5.25 -9.41 4.23
C TYR A 108 5.78 -8.81 5.54
N LEU A 109 4.91 -8.29 6.38
CA LEU A 109 5.29 -7.64 7.63
C LEU A 109 6.00 -8.61 8.59
N LEU A 110 5.51 -9.85 8.69
CA LEU A 110 6.14 -10.90 9.48
C LEU A 110 7.50 -11.33 8.90
N THR A 111 7.62 -11.39 7.57
CA THR A 111 8.90 -11.68 6.91
C THR A 111 9.93 -10.60 7.25
N PHE A 112 9.58 -9.33 7.16
CA PHE A 112 10.49 -8.23 7.47
C PHE A 112 10.87 -8.21 8.97
N GLU A 113 9.92 -8.49 9.87
CA GLU A 113 10.21 -8.68 11.30
C GLU A 113 11.21 -9.84 11.51
N TYR A 114 11.00 -10.99 10.85
CA TYR A 114 11.90 -12.15 10.91
C TYR A 114 13.32 -11.84 10.38
N LEU A 115 13.40 -11.08 9.28
CA LEU A 115 14.67 -10.67 8.68
C LEU A 115 15.39 -9.55 9.47
N GLY A 116 14.71 -8.94 10.46
CA GLY A 116 15.24 -7.80 11.20
C GLY A 116 15.38 -6.53 10.35
N LEU A 117 14.57 -6.40 9.29
CA LEU A 117 14.58 -5.27 8.38
C LEU A 117 13.42 -4.31 8.68
N GLU A 118 13.74 -3.02 8.78
CA GLU A 118 12.73 -2.00 8.99
C GLU A 118 11.96 -1.70 7.70
N THR A 119 10.63 -1.72 7.79
CA THR A 119 9.70 -1.34 6.73
C THR A 119 8.51 -0.63 7.32
N TRP A 120 7.79 0.13 6.51
CA TRP A 120 6.54 0.78 6.90
C TRP A 120 5.55 0.78 5.73
N ILE A 121 4.27 0.88 6.07
CA ILE A 121 3.19 1.00 5.10
C ILE A 121 3.12 2.43 4.57
N ALA A 122 2.84 2.60 3.27
CA ALA A 122 2.89 3.86 2.56
C ALA A 122 1.65 4.07 1.69
N HIS A 123 1.47 5.27 1.16
CA HIS A 123 0.47 5.62 0.15
C HIS A 123 -0.95 5.15 0.49
N GLY A 124 -1.64 4.44 -0.41
CA GLY A 124 -2.99 3.90 -0.21
C GLY A 124 -3.09 2.98 0.99
N THR A 125 -2.05 2.18 1.24
CA THR A 125 -1.98 1.31 2.42
C THR A 125 -1.89 2.11 3.73
N LEU A 126 -1.18 3.25 3.74
CA LEU A 126 -1.16 4.16 4.89
C LEU A 126 -2.52 4.84 5.11
N LEU A 127 -3.21 5.24 4.04
CA LEU A 127 -4.56 5.77 4.12
C LEU A 127 -5.55 4.73 4.68
N ALA A 128 -5.44 3.49 4.25
CA ALA A 128 -6.21 2.36 4.77
C ALA A 128 -6.00 2.16 6.27
N TRP A 129 -4.75 2.21 6.72
CA TRP A 129 -4.42 2.16 8.14
C TRP A 129 -5.02 3.33 8.93
N TYR A 130 -4.98 4.53 8.39
CA TYR A 130 -5.54 5.72 9.02
C TYR A 130 -7.04 5.54 9.36
N TRP A 131 -7.81 4.94 8.48
CA TRP A 131 -9.24 4.71 8.70
C TRP A 131 -9.50 3.66 9.77
N ASN A 132 -8.99 2.47 9.65
CA ASN A 132 -9.29 1.39 10.61
C ASN A 132 -8.23 0.29 10.73
N ALA A 133 -7.02 0.53 10.23
CA ALA A 133 -5.94 -0.44 10.21
C ALA A 133 -6.25 -1.73 9.42
N LYS A 134 -7.10 -1.62 8.40
CA LYS A 134 -7.45 -2.68 7.45
C LYS A 134 -7.35 -2.16 6.02
N ILE A 135 -7.15 -3.05 5.08
CA ILE A 135 -7.18 -2.76 3.64
C ILE A 135 -8.53 -2.16 3.27
N LEU A 136 -8.53 -1.10 2.44
CA LEU A 136 -9.76 -0.51 1.91
C LEU A 136 -10.46 -1.51 0.98
N PRO A 137 -11.79 -1.70 1.07
CA PRO A 137 -12.47 -2.77 0.35
C PRO A 137 -12.42 -2.66 -1.18
N TRP A 138 -12.11 -1.49 -1.72
CA TRP A 138 -11.96 -1.26 -3.16
C TRP A 138 -10.50 -1.29 -3.64
N ASP A 139 -9.55 -1.48 -2.72
CA ASP A 139 -8.12 -1.44 -3.04
C ASP A 139 -7.65 -2.71 -3.74
N TRP A 140 -6.71 -2.56 -4.67
CA TRP A 140 -6.14 -3.65 -5.44
C TRP A 140 -4.65 -3.81 -5.22
N ASP A 141 -4.00 -2.80 -4.67
CA ASP A 141 -2.55 -2.74 -4.46
C ASP A 141 -2.20 -2.45 -3.00
N LEU A 142 -0.98 -2.76 -2.67
CA LEU A 142 -0.37 -2.52 -1.38
C LEU A 142 0.99 -1.90 -1.60
N ASP A 143 1.26 -0.81 -0.90
CA ASP A 143 2.52 -0.09 -0.97
C ASP A 143 3.24 -0.10 0.37
N THR A 144 4.53 -0.36 0.31
CA THR A 144 5.42 -0.29 1.46
C THR A 144 6.72 0.42 1.10
N GLN A 145 7.41 0.89 2.10
CA GLN A 145 8.69 1.55 1.92
C GLN A 145 9.75 0.98 2.86
N VAL A 146 11.00 1.12 2.41
CA VAL A 146 12.21 0.75 3.16
C VAL A 146 13.24 1.87 3.04
N THR A 147 14.25 1.87 3.92
CA THR A 147 15.42 2.74 3.72
C THR A 147 16.29 2.22 2.56
N ASP A 148 17.14 3.08 2.02
CA ASP A 148 18.15 2.69 1.01
C ASP A 148 19.06 1.56 1.53
N GLU A 149 19.45 1.61 2.80
CA GLU A 149 20.22 0.55 3.45
C GLU A 149 19.44 -0.77 3.53
N GLY A 150 18.16 -0.70 3.91
CA GLY A 150 17.27 -1.85 3.92
C GLY A 150 17.14 -2.48 2.54
N LEU A 151 16.98 -1.66 1.50
CA LEU A 151 16.91 -2.11 0.11
C LEU A 151 18.19 -2.81 -0.33
N LYS A 152 19.38 -2.27 0.03
CA LYS A 152 20.68 -2.90 -0.25
C LYS A 152 20.80 -4.27 0.42
N VAL A 153 20.34 -4.40 1.66
CA VAL A 153 20.35 -5.70 2.37
C VAL A 153 19.39 -6.68 1.69
N LEU A 154 18.19 -6.24 1.31
CA LEU A 154 17.23 -7.06 0.55
C LEU A 154 17.84 -7.61 -0.73
N GLY A 155 18.39 -6.74 -1.58
CA GLY A 155 18.96 -7.14 -2.85
C GLY A 155 20.17 -8.05 -2.73
N LYS A 156 21.03 -7.82 -1.74
CA LYS A 156 22.24 -8.62 -1.54
C LYS A 156 21.96 -10.02 -0.97
N ASN A 157 21.01 -10.12 -0.02
CA ASN A 157 20.89 -11.32 0.80
C ASN A 157 19.61 -12.11 0.53
N TYR A 158 18.54 -11.44 0.04
CA TYR A 158 17.19 -12.01 0.00
C TYR A 158 16.52 -11.91 -1.36
N ASN A 159 17.21 -11.38 -2.37
CA ASN A 159 16.67 -11.32 -3.73
C ASN A 159 16.32 -12.70 -4.25
N GLN A 160 15.21 -12.82 -4.97
CA GLN A 160 14.69 -14.03 -5.59
C GLN A 160 14.52 -15.19 -4.59
N THR A 161 13.91 -14.87 -3.42
CA THR A 161 13.69 -15.85 -2.35
C THR A 161 12.19 -16.10 -2.17
N PHE A 162 11.82 -17.37 -2.01
CA PHE A 162 10.46 -17.75 -1.63
C PHE A 162 10.31 -17.82 -0.11
N TYR A 163 9.12 -17.43 0.36
CA TYR A 163 8.71 -17.49 1.75
C TYR A 163 7.40 -18.26 1.88
N ASP A 164 7.37 -19.28 2.71
CA ASP A 164 6.16 -20.02 3.04
C ASP A 164 5.55 -19.46 4.33
N TYR A 165 4.31 -19.03 4.25
CA TYR A 165 3.55 -18.44 5.34
C TYR A 165 2.46 -19.40 5.80
N ASP A 166 2.60 -19.93 7.02
CA ASP A 166 1.58 -20.73 7.68
C ASP A 166 0.56 -19.82 8.36
N GLN A 167 -0.69 -19.96 7.97
CA GLN A 167 -1.80 -19.18 8.52
C GLN A 167 -2.24 -19.65 9.92
N GLY A 168 -1.71 -20.78 10.40
CA GLY A 168 -2.02 -21.35 11.73
C GLY A 168 -3.43 -21.96 11.84
N ASN A 169 -4.13 -22.18 10.72
CA ASN A 169 -5.49 -22.71 10.66
C ASN A 169 -5.60 -24.13 10.09
N GLY A 170 -4.44 -24.79 9.85
CA GLY A 170 -4.36 -26.12 9.26
C GLY A 170 -4.53 -26.18 7.74
N THR A 171 -4.65 -25.03 7.07
CA THR A 171 -4.60 -24.95 5.62
C THR A 171 -3.14 -25.04 5.14
N PRO A 172 -2.87 -25.46 3.88
CA PRO A 172 -1.53 -25.41 3.34
C PRO A 172 -0.92 -24.00 3.44
N PRO A 173 0.40 -23.89 3.69
CA PRO A 173 1.09 -22.61 3.69
C PRO A 173 0.92 -21.90 2.35
N ARG A 174 0.78 -20.57 2.39
CA ARG A 174 0.81 -19.72 1.20
C ARG A 174 2.26 -19.38 0.86
N ARG A 175 2.59 -19.41 -0.41
CA ARG A 175 3.93 -19.10 -0.89
C ARG A 175 3.99 -17.72 -1.52
N TYR A 176 5.03 -16.99 -1.15
CA TYR A 176 5.32 -15.65 -1.65
C TYR A 176 6.74 -15.58 -2.20
N PHE A 177 6.94 -14.71 -3.18
CA PHE A 177 8.22 -14.50 -3.84
C PHE A 177 8.69 -13.06 -3.64
N LEU A 178 9.85 -12.88 -3.02
CA LEU A 178 10.51 -11.58 -2.91
C LEU A 178 11.48 -11.41 -4.08
N ASP A 179 11.30 -10.34 -4.84
CA ASP A 179 12.11 -10.01 -5.99
C ASP A 179 12.54 -8.56 -5.96
N VAL A 180 13.84 -8.30 -6.10
CA VAL A 180 14.44 -6.97 -6.09
C VAL A 180 14.84 -6.60 -7.50
N ASN A 181 14.33 -5.45 -7.98
CA ASN A 181 14.60 -4.92 -9.30
C ASN A 181 16.12 -4.70 -9.49
N SER A 182 16.67 -5.16 -10.61
CA SER A 182 18.08 -4.94 -10.93
C SER A 182 18.46 -3.46 -11.08
N TRP A 183 17.47 -2.58 -11.32
CA TRP A 183 17.58 -1.13 -11.37
C TRP A 183 17.35 -0.44 -10.02
N ALA A 184 17.21 -1.19 -8.94
CA ALA A 184 16.96 -0.63 -7.60
C ALA A 184 18.08 0.33 -7.13
N TRP A 185 19.28 0.18 -7.65
CA TRP A 185 20.46 1.00 -7.30
C TRP A 185 20.52 2.35 -8.03
N GLN A 186 19.80 2.50 -9.12
CA GLN A 186 19.58 3.76 -9.79
C GLN A 186 18.49 4.53 -9.05
N ARG A 187 18.87 5.62 -8.36
CA ARG A 187 17.94 6.30 -7.43
C ARG A 187 17.20 7.49 -8.04
N ASP A 188 17.39 7.77 -9.32
CA ASP A 188 16.60 8.74 -10.09
C ASP A 188 15.36 8.10 -10.72
N HIS A 189 14.45 8.94 -11.19
CA HIS A 189 13.21 8.51 -11.87
C HIS A 189 13.49 7.79 -13.19
N GLY A 190 14.58 8.13 -13.88
CA GLY A 190 14.91 7.62 -15.21
C GLY A 190 13.77 7.88 -16.21
N ASP A 191 13.46 6.88 -17.02
CA ASP A 191 12.33 6.90 -17.96
C ASP A 191 10.98 6.53 -17.31
N GLY A 192 10.97 6.29 -16.01
CA GLY A 192 9.78 5.88 -15.26
C GLY A 192 9.43 4.40 -15.35
N ALA A 193 10.18 3.60 -16.10
CA ALA A 193 9.89 2.17 -16.27
C ALA A 193 10.21 1.34 -15.00
N ASN A 194 11.20 1.78 -14.19
CA ASN A 194 11.75 1.04 -13.06
C ASN A 194 11.63 1.79 -11.73
N ILE A 195 10.51 2.48 -11.50
CA ILE A 195 10.26 3.24 -10.27
C ILE A 195 10.03 2.36 -9.04
N ILE A 196 9.62 1.12 -9.23
CA ILE A 196 9.43 0.13 -8.16
C ILE A 196 10.74 -0.62 -7.93
N ASP A 197 11.20 -0.64 -6.68
CA ASP A 197 12.50 -1.18 -6.30
C ASP A 197 12.46 -2.68 -5.99
N ALA A 198 11.35 -3.18 -5.44
CA ALA A 198 11.16 -4.61 -5.20
C ALA A 198 9.66 -4.93 -5.17
N ARG A 199 9.33 -6.22 -5.28
CA ARG A 199 7.99 -6.77 -5.11
C ARG A 199 7.98 -7.95 -4.17
N PHE A 200 6.93 -8.06 -3.36
CA PHE A 200 6.59 -9.27 -2.63
C PHE A 200 5.29 -9.82 -3.22
N ILE A 201 5.37 -10.99 -3.87
CA ILE A 201 4.40 -11.44 -4.85
C ILE A 201 3.72 -12.73 -4.37
N SER A 202 2.40 -12.81 -4.45
CA SER A 202 1.65 -14.05 -4.26
C SER A 202 1.89 -14.99 -5.42
N VAL A 203 2.48 -16.17 -5.15
CA VAL A 203 2.72 -17.21 -6.16
C VAL A 203 1.41 -17.83 -6.65
N GLU A 204 0.35 -17.72 -5.84
CA GLU A 204 -0.96 -18.32 -6.14
C GLU A 204 -1.69 -17.63 -7.29
N ASN A 205 -1.59 -16.30 -7.38
CA ASN A 205 -2.38 -15.52 -8.35
C ASN A 205 -1.68 -14.28 -8.93
N GLY A 206 -0.49 -13.95 -8.46
CA GLY A 206 0.29 -12.84 -8.98
C GLY A 206 0.00 -11.46 -8.37
N LEU A 207 -0.93 -11.32 -7.42
CA LEU A 207 -1.09 -10.06 -6.66
C LEU A 207 0.18 -9.77 -5.87
N PHE A 208 0.53 -8.49 -5.71
CA PHE A 208 1.82 -8.12 -5.10
C PHE A 208 1.73 -6.90 -4.19
N ILE A 209 2.80 -6.71 -3.41
CA ILE A 209 3.13 -5.49 -2.70
C ILE A 209 4.27 -4.81 -3.45
N ASP A 210 4.10 -3.53 -3.80
CA ASP A 210 5.20 -2.71 -4.29
C ASP A 210 6.03 -2.18 -3.12
N ILE A 211 7.34 -2.31 -3.24
CA ILE A 211 8.32 -1.87 -2.25
C ILE A 211 9.19 -0.78 -2.87
N THR A 212 9.18 0.41 -2.29
CA THR A 212 10.02 1.52 -2.73
C THR A 212 11.06 1.89 -1.68
N GLY A 213 12.30 2.10 -2.10
CA GLY A 213 13.37 2.58 -1.25
C GLY A 213 13.38 4.10 -1.16
N LEU A 214 13.66 4.64 0.03
CA LEU A 214 13.87 6.07 0.22
C LEU A 214 15.34 6.38 0.39
N SER A 215 15.86 7.33 -0.38
CA SER A 215 17.25 7.80 -0.33
C SER A 215 17.34 9.32 -0.38
N GLU A 216 18.37 9.91 0.22
CA GLU A 216 18.75 11.29 -0.04
C GLU A 216 19.31 11.39 -1.45
N VAL A 217 18.67 12.20 -2.30
CA VAL A 217 19.08 12.36 -3.70
C VAL A 217 19.97 13.59 -3.87
N ASN A 218 19.67 14.68 -3.15
CA ASN A 218 20.36 15.96 -3.26
C ASN A 218 20.81 16.48 -1.88
N PRO A 219 21.72 15.79 -1.16
CA PRO A 219 22.08 16.16 0.20
C PRO A 219 22.70 17.55 0.33
N ASP A 220 23.36 18.04 -0.71
CA ASP A 220 24.01 19.36 -0.73
C ASP A 220 23.00 20.51 -0.88
N THR A 221 21.92 20.30 -1.60
CA THR A 221 20.90 21.34 -1.90
C THR A 221 19.60 21.18 -1.11
N GLU A 222 19.23 19.96 -0.78
CA GLU A 222 18.03 19.60 -0.02
C GLU A 222 18.39 18.65 1.16
N PRO A 223 19.23 19.10 2.12
CA PRO A 223 19.67 18.23 3.22
C PRO A 223 18.48 17.78 4.07
N GLY A 224 18.46 16.47 4.42
CA GLY A 224 17.41 15.87 5.22
C GLY A 224 16.09 15.65 4.45
N VAL A 225 16.12 15.71 3.13
CA VAL A 225 15.04 15.29 2.23
C VAL A 225 15.37 13.94 1.63
N ILE A 226 14.48 12.98 1.80
CA ILE A 226 14.55 11.65 1.20
C ILE A 226 13.41 11.49 0.19
N MET A 227 13.63 10.69 -0.84
CA MET A 227 12.62 10.46 -1.87
C MET A 227 12.71 9.06 -2.46
N CYS A 228 11.58 8.57 -2.99
CA CYS A 228 11.54 7.40 -3.85
C CYS A 228 11.72 7.79 -5.32
N LYS A 229 11.94 6.82 -6.20
CA LYS A 229 12.10 7.07 -7.65
C LYS A 229 10.83 7.60 -8.33
N ASN A 230 9.68 7.53 -7.67
CA ASN A 230 8.41 8.09 -8.16
C ASN A 230 8.15 9.52 -7.65
N ASP A 231 9.22 10.25 -7.31
CA ASP A 231 9.20 11.68 -6.93
C ASP A 231 8.41 12.03 -5.65
N HIS A 232 8.03 11.06 -4.81
CA HIS A 232 7.50 11.36 -3.49
C HIS A 232 8.64 11.79 -2.58
N LYS A 233 8.56 13.02 -2.06
CA LYS A 233 9.57 13.63 -1.20
C LYS A 233 9.08 13.72 0.23
N TYR A 234 9.96 13.38 1.17
CA TYR A 234 9.68 13.43 2.60
C TYR A 234 10.85 14.08 3.33
N ARG A 235 10.55 14.78 4.41
CA ARG A 235 11.60 15.23 5.34
C ARG A 235 11.90 14.11 6.32
N LEU A 236 13.16 13.84 6.60
CA LEU A 236 13.58 12.81 7.58
C LEU A 236 12.85 12.93 8.92
N ARG A 237 12.65 14.16 9.43
CA ARG A 237 11.93 14.42 10.67
C ARG A 237 10.44 14.06 10.65
N ASP A 238 9.82 14.02 9.47
CA ASP A 238 8.41 13.68 9.28
C ASP A 238 8.24 12.16 9.14
N MET A 239 9.29 11.49 8.68
CA MET A 239 9.33 10.03 8.57
C MET A 239 9.73 9.36 9.88
N PHE A 240 10.80 9.85 10.52
CA PHE A 240 11.45 9.18 11.65
C PHE A 240 11.39 9.98 12.97
N PRO A 241 11.35 9.26 14.14
CA PRO A 241 11.28 7.80 14.26
C PRO A 241 9.94 7.25 13.78
N LEU A 242 9.93 6.09 13.14
CA LEU A 242 8.68 5.42 12.78
C LEU A 242 7.87 5.08 14.04
N ARG A 243 6.53 5.08 13.90
CA ARG A 243 5.63 4.69 15.00
C ARG A 243 5.22 3.24 14.86
N ASP A 244 5.33 2.49 15.96
CA ASP A 244 4.82 1.13 16.04
C ASP A 244 3.29 1.12 16.07
N THR A 245 2.70 0.21 15.32
CA THR A 245 1.26 0.05 15.20
C THR A 245 0.90 -1.39 14.81
N HIS A 246 -0.34 -1.61 14.36
CA HIS A 246 -0.81 -2.85 13.76
C HIS A 246 -1.54 -2.55 12.46
N PHE A 247 -1.40 -3.45 11.50
CA PHE A 247 -2.17 -3.44 10.26
C PHE A 247 -2.59 -4.88 9.92
N GLU A 248 -3.83 -5.09 9.56
CA GLU A 248 -4.42 -6.44 9.36
C GLU A 248 -4.12 -7.44 10.49
N GLY A 249 -4.02 -6.92 11.73
CA GLY A 249 -3.82 -7.73 12.95
C GLY A 249 -2.38 -8.14 13.24
N VAL A 250 -1.40 -7.72 12.45
CA VAL A 250 0.04 -7.94 12.70
C VAL A 250 0.76 -6.62 12.98
N LYS A 251 1.94 -6.68 13.60
CA LYS A 251 2.75 -5.48 13.86
C LYS A 251 3.11 -4.81 12.53
N ALA A 252 3.03 -3.49 12.53
CA ALA A 252 3.38 -2.64 11.41
C ALA A 252 4.04 -1.34 11.92
N LYS A 253 4.60 -0.56 11.01
CA LYS A 253 5.12 0.77 11.28
C LYS A 253 4.51 1.77 10.31
N VAL A 254 4.40 3.03 10.79
CA VAL A 254 3.94 4.17 9.98
C VAL A 254 4.88 5.37 10.20
N PRO A 255 4.94 6.32 9.25
CA PRO A 255 5.69 7.56 9.40
C PRO A 255 5.29 8.34 10.66
N TYR A 256 6.22 9.10 11.22
CA TYR A 256 5.98 9.93 12.41
C TYR A 256 4.86 10.94 12.18
N SER A 257 4.92 11.68 11.08
CA SER A 257 3.97 12.72 10.68
C SER A 257 3.05 12.22 9.56
N TYR A 258 2.34 11.11 9.77
CA TYR A 258 1.51 10.48 8.73
C TYR A 258 0.38 11.38 8.20
N VAL A 259 -0.23 12.25 9.03
CA VAL A 259 -1.33 13.11 8.58
C VAL A 259 -0.89 14.12 7.52
N PRO A 260 0.18 14.93 7.71
CA PRO A 260 0.69 15.80 6.64
C PRO A 260 1.06 15.04 5.36
N ILE A 261 1.64 13.86 5.48
CA ILE A 261 2.00 13.01 4.33
C ILE A 261 0.74 12.62 3.55
N LEU A 262 -0.29 12.12 4.25
CA LEU A 262 -1.56 11.75 3.62
C LEU A 262 -2.28 12.94 2.99
N ILE A 263 -2.22 14.12 3.60
CA ILE A 263 -2.80 15.35 3.03
C ILE A 263 -2.08 15.76 1.75
N GLU A 264 -0.75 15.65 1.71
CA GLU A 264 0.04 15.95 0.53
C GLU A 264 -0.26 14.99 -0.64
N GLU A 265 -0.44 13.71 -0.34
CA GLU A 265 -0.70 12.67 -1.35
C GLU A 265 -2.16 12.61 -1.80
N TYR A 266 -3.13 12.79 -0.88
CA TYR A 266 -4.56 12.52 -1.12
C TYR A 266 -5.49 13.68 -0.82
N THR A 267 -5.00 14.81 -0.32
CA THR A 267 -5.75 15.94 0.20
C THR A 267 -6.48 15.67 1.53
N GLU A 268 -6.89 16.73 2.23
CA GLU A 268 -7.65 16.61 3.49
C GLU A 268 -8.96 15.85 3.32
N LEU A 269 -9.57 15.91 2.13
CA LEU A 269 -10.85 15.27 1.86
C LEU A 269 -10.77 13.75 2.05
N ALA A 270 -9.68 13.11 1.67
CA ALA A 270 -9.50 11.66 1.82
C ALA A 270 -9.50 11.19 3.29
N LEU A 271 -9.23 12.08 4.23
CA LEU A 271 -9.21 11.79 5.67
C LEU A 271 -10.59 11.93 6.35
N VAL A 272 -11.56 12.53 5.68
CA VAL A 272 -12.87 12.83 6.27
C VAL A 272 -14.06 12.40 5.42
N GLN A 273 -13.84 12.04 4.15
CA GLN A 273 -14.90 11.64 3.25
C GLN A 273 -15.45 10.26 3.63
N THR A 274 -16.72 10.19 3.96
CA THR A 274 -17.38 8.98 4.45
C THR A 274 -18.11 8.17 3.36
N GLU A 275 -18.06 8.58 2.10
CA GLU A 275 -18.58 7.82 0.96
C GLU A 275 -17.56 7.85 -0.18
N PHE A 276 -17.13 6.65 -0.63
CA PHE A 276 -16.16 6.49 -1.71
C PHE A 276 -16.27 5.12 -2.38
N HIS A 277 -16.09 5.04 -3.69
CA HIS A 277 -16.11 3.77 -4.47
C HIS A 277 -17.28 2.84 -4.10
N ASP A 278 -18.50 3.37 -4.08
CA ASP A 278 -19.71 2.62 -3.72
C ASP A 278 -19.71 2.07 -2.29
N HIS A 279 -18.90 2.65 -1.40
CA HIS A 279 -18.88 2.28 0.01
C HIS A 279 -19.17 3.50 0.88
N ARG A 280 -19.74 3.21 2.06
CA ARG A 280 -20.01 4.18 3.11
C ARG A 280 -19.32 3.74 4.39
N TRP A 281 -18.70 4.71 5.07
CA TRP A 281 -18.09 4.52 6.38
C TRP A 281 -19.18 4.46 7.46
N ASP A 282 -19.11 3.44 8.31
CA ASP A 282 -19.89 3.33 9.52
C ASP A 282 -18.99 3.68 10.72
N PRO A 283 -19.25 4.80 11.42
CA PRO A 283 -18.42 5.24 12.54
C PRO A 283 -18.55 4.36 13.78
N ASP A 284 -19.70 3.70 13.98
CA ASP A 284 -19.95 2.84 15.13
C ASP A 284 -19.22 1.51 14.98
N MET A 285 -19.30 0.91 13.79
CA MET A 285 -18.58 -0.32 13.44
C MET A 285 -17.13 -0.07 13.05
N ARG A 286 -16.77 1.17 12.72
CA ARG A 286 -15.46 1.57 12.17
C ARG A 286 -15.07 0.70 10.97
N GLN A 287 -16.00 0.61 10.00
CA GLN A 287 -15.83 -0.19 8.79
C GLN A 287 -16.49 0.49 7.59
N TRP A 288 -15.94 0.20 6.42
CA TRP A 288 -16.52 0.55 5.14
C TRP A 288 -17.48 -0.56 4.69
N PHE A 289 -18.71 -0.19 4.37
CA PHE A 289 -19.73 -1.12 3.86
C PHE A 289 -20.12 -0.74 2.44
N ARG A 290 -20.25 -1.72 1.56
CA ARG A 290 -20.75 -1.50 0.22
C ARG A 290 -22.18 -0.97 0.26
N ILE A 291 -22.45 0.11 -0.46
CA ILE A 291 -23.77 0.69 -0.59
C ILE A 291 -24.61 -0.25 -1.47
N PRO A 292 -25.77 -0.73 -0.98
CA PRO A 292 -26.67 -1.56 -1.79
C PRO A 292 -27.11 -0.83 -3.05
N GLU A 293 -27.24 -1.53 -4.17
CA GLU A 293 -27.69 -0.95 -5.46
C GLU A 293 -29.01 -0.17 -5.32
N THR A 294 -29.90 -0.61 -4.45
CA THR A 294 -31.20 0.05 -4.17
C THR A 294 -31.04 1.42 -3.47
N GLN A 295 -29.87 1.75 -2.94
CA GLN A 295 -29.56 2.99 -2.25
C GLN A 295 -28.60 3.89 -3.02
N LYS A 296 -28.09 3.43 -4.15
CA LYS A 296 -27.26 4.26 -5.02
C LYS A 296 -28.10 5.37 -5.64
N PRO A 297 -27.57 6.59 -5.76
CA PRO A 297 -28.24 7.64 -6.53
C PRO A 297 -28.50 7.13 -7.95
N VAL A 298 -29.72 7.35 -8.46
CA VAL A 298 -30.01 7.07 -9.86
C VAL A 298 -29.12 8.01 -10.68
N GLU A 299 -28.11 7.47 -11.35
CA GLU A 299 -27.27 8.25 -12.26
C GLU A 299 -28.19 8.87 -13.32
N ASP A 300 -28.22 10.20 -13.36
CA ASP A 300 -29.01 10.93 -14.34
C ASP A 300 -28.47 10.58 -15.73
N THR A 301 -29.26 9.83 -16.49
CA THR A 301 -28.96 9.35 -17.87
C THR A 301 -28.54 10.49 -18.81
N ALA A 302 -28.78 11.75 -18.42
CA ALA A 302 -28.30 12.93 -19.13
C ALA A 302 -26.79 13.18 -18.99
N GLN A 303 -26.14 12.71 -17.91
CA GLN A 303 -24.68 12.83 -17.74
C GLN A 303 -23.91 11.75 -18.50
N ILE A 304 -24.47 10.56 -18.67
CA ILE A 304 -23.87 9.47 -19.46
C ILE A 304 -23.77 9.87 -20.93
N ARG A 305 -24.79 10.56 -21.48
CA ARG A 305 -24.77 11.07 -22.85
C ARG A 305 -23.74 12.16 -23.14
N LYS A 306 -23.27 12.89 -22.12
CA LYS A 306 -22.20 13.90 -22.27
C LYS A 306 -20.79 13.31 -22.26
N ARG A 307 -20.61 12.08 -21.73
CA ARG A 307 -19.32 11.36 -21.72
C ARG A 307 -19.10 10.51 -22.96
N SER A 308 -20.13 10.26 -23.77
CA SER A 308 -20.09 9.40 -24.96
C SER A 308 -20.19 10.14 -26.29
N LEU A 309 -20.02 11.47 -26.31
CA LEU A 309 -19.88 12.22 -27.56
C LEU A 309 -18.39 12.48 -27.86
N PRO A 310 -17.97 12.18 -29.10
CA PRO A 310 -16.57 12.22 -29.54
C PRO A 310 -15.97 13.63 -29.53
#